data_1576496d4c3aa5bf2daa114894d55c31
#
_entry.id   1576496d4c3aa5bf2daa114894d55c31
#
_cell.length_a   1.000
_cell.length_b   1.000
_cell.length_c   1.000
_cell.angle_alpha   90.00
_cell.angle_beta   90.00
_cell.angle_gamma   90.00
#
_symmetry.space_group_name_H-M   'P 1'
#
loop_
_entity.id
_entity.type
_entity.pdbx_description
1 polymer ?
#
loop_
_entity_poly.entity_id
_entity_poly.type
_entity_poly.pdbx_seq_one_letter_code
_entity_poly.pdbx_strand_id
1 'polypeptide(L)'
;VVHTGQTPVKALGVTDQHSQVQLYTEGPFDKVITFIGVDKYRSEVTIPHSFDDIADVAFLSGHSFNELIKSEQMATEYAVTRSGHMNKTITLPVVNPFTIGELLYFFEIQTAYAGELLNINAFDQPGVEEGKNATYALLGKHGYDEKRRELDSAKPKKAEYIF
;
A
#
# COMPACT_ATOMS: atom_id res chain seq x y z
N VAL A 1 27.14 3.72 6.94
CA VAL A 1 25.82 3.07 6.95
C VAL A 1 25.09 3.53 5.70
N VAL A 2 24.64 2.60 4.89
CA VAL A 2 23.80 2.89 3.72
C VAL A 2 22.36 2.53 4.09
N HIS A 3 21.48 3.51 4.05
CA HIS A 3 20.05 3.26 4.24
C HIS A 3 19.47 2.74 2.94
N THR A 4 18.91 1.54 2.98
CA THR A 4 18.32 0.87 1.80
C THR A 4 17.04 0.15 2.22
N GLY A 5 16.21 -0.19 1.24
CA GLY A 5 14.94 -0.85 1.44
C GLY A 5 13.84 -0.18 0.62
N GLN A 6 12.71 -0.85 0.53
CA GLN A 6 11.53 -0.36 -0.17
C GLN A 6 10.47 0.05 0.84
N THR A 7 9.76 1.12 0.55
CA THR A 7 8.58 1.54 1.33
C THR A 7 7.32 1.09 0.60
N PRO A 8 6.61 0.06 1.09
CA PRO A 8 5.34 -0.33 0.51
C PRO A 8 4.28 0.72 0.82
N VAL A 9 3.54 1.11 -0.21
CA VAL A 9 2.41 2.04 -0.10
C VAL A 9 1.17 1.34 -0.64
N LYS A 10 0.10 1.32 0.15
CA LYS A 10 -1.17 0.78 -0.30
C LYS A 10 -1.93 1.79 -1.13
N ALA A 11 -2.65 1.31 -2.14
CA ALA A 11 -3.66 2.04 -2.87
C ALA A 11 -4.85 1.14 -3.12
N LEU A 12 -6.06 1.61 -2.84
CA LEU A 12 -7.28 0.88 -3.10
C LEU A 12 -7.84 1.30 -4.46
N GLY A 13 -7.87 0.38 -5.40
CA GLY A 13 -8.57 0.59 -6.67
C GLY A 13 -10.10 0.43 -6.45
N VAL A 14 -10.90 1.35 -6.96
CA VAL A 14 -10.50 2.49 -7.80
C VAL A 14 -10.37 3.80 -6.98
N THR A 15 -10.75 3.76 -5.72
CA THR A 15 -10.91 4.94 -4.84
C THR A 15 -9.66 5.82 -4.79
N ASP A 16 -8.48 5.19 -4.64
CA ASP A 16 -7.22 5.92 -4.48
C ASP A 16 -6.58 6.28 -5.82
N GLN A 17 -7.11 5.82 -6.95
CA GLN A 17 -6.54 6.10 -8.27
C GLN A 17 -6.56 7.60 -8.58
N HIS A 18 -7.68 8.27 -8.29
CA HIS A 18 -7.83 9.71 -8.55
C HIS A 18 -6.74 10.55 -7.84
N SER A 19 -6.33 10.17 -6.64
CA SER A 19 -5.38 10.93 -5.84
C SER A 19 -3.91 10.52 -6.04
N GLN A 20 -3.63 9.34 -6.59
CA GLN A 20 -2.29 8.76 -6.58
C GLN A 20 -1.72 8.46 -7.97
N VAL A 21 -2.56 8.06 -8.95
CA VAL A 21 -2.06 7.60 -10.27
C VAL A 21 -1.32 8.70 -11.02
N GLN A 22 -1.73 9.96 -10.90
CA GLN A 22 -1.02 11.08 -11.50
C GLN A 22 0.44 11.13 -11.02
N LEU A 23 0.67 10.96 -9.71
CA LEU A 23 2.03 10.91 -9.15
C LEU A 23 2.80 9.65 -9.59
N TYR A 24 2.09 8.55 -9.83
CA TYR A 24 2.73 7.31 -10.27
C TYR A 24 3.21 7.40 -11.72
N THR A 25 2.47 8.08 -12.58
CA THR A 25 2.75 8.17 -14.02
C THR A 25 3.62 9.36 -14.42
N GLU A 26 3.55 10.47 -13.69
CA GLU A 26 4.29 11.70 -14.02
C GLU A 26 5.28 12.14 -12.94
N GLY A 27 5.31 11.43 -11.80
CA GLY A 27 6.26 11.67 -10.72
C GLY A 27 7.60 10.95 -10.93
N PRO A 28 8.46 10.91 -9.89
CA PRO A 28 9.74 10.21 -9.95
C PRO A 28 9.62 8.75 -10.33
N PHE A 29 10.52 8.27 -11.20
CA PHE A 29 10.59 6.88 -11.64
C PHE A 29 11.29 6.00 -10.58
N ASP A 30 10.66 5.85 -9.44
CA ASP A 30 11.18 5.15 -8.26
C ASP A 30 10.21 4.09 -7.71
N LYS A 31 9.17 3.73 -8.47
CA LYS A 31 8.08 2.87 -8.02
C LYS A 31 7.89 1.66 -8.92
N VAL A 32 7.53 0.55 -8.31
CA VAL A 32 6.96 -0.61 -8.99
C VAL A 32 5.53 -0.78 -8.52
N ILE A 33 4.58 -0.78 -9.43
CA ILE A 33 3.16 -0.90 -9.10
C ILE A 33 2.76 -2.37 -9.17
N THR A 34 2.20 -2.89 -8.08
CA THR A 34 1.66 -4.24 -8.04
C THR A 34 0.14 -4.17 -7.99
N PHE A 35 -0.50 -4.60 -9.07
CA PHE A 35 -1.95 -4.79 -9.09
C PHE A 35 -2.28 -6.14 -8.46
N ILE A 36 -3.28 -6.15 -7.59
CA ILE A 36 -3.80 -7.38 -6.99
C ILE A 36 -5.28 -7.46 -7.36
N GLY A 37 -5.59 -8.36 -8.27
CA GLY A 37 -6.94 -8.57 -8.77
C GLY A 37 -7.53 -9.93 -8.35
N VAL A 38 -8.83 -10.08 -8.56
CA VAL A 38 -9.59 -11.30 -8.28
C VAL A 38 -10.24 -11.79 -9.56
N ASP A 39 -10.03 -13.07 -9.91
CA ASP A 39 -10.62 -13.64 -11.11
C ASP A 39 -12.13 -13.90 -10.92
N LYS A 40 -12.52 -14.58 -9.85
CA LYS A 40 -13.93 -14.89 -9.55
C LYS A 40 -14.36 -14.26 -8.24
N TYR A 41 -15.27 -13.31 -8.31
CA TYR A 41 -15.90 -12.71 -7.14
C TYR A 41 -16.95 -13.65 -6.54
N ARG A 42 -17.21 -13.50 -5.24
CA ARG A 42 -18.19 -14.30 -4.51
C ARG A 42 -19.64 -14.09 -5.00
N SER A 43 -19.93 -12.89 -5.45
CA SER A 43 -21.24 -12.49 -5.95
C SER A 43 -21.10 -11.56 -7.14
N GLU A 44 -22.13 -11.50 -7.94
CA GLU A 44 -22.24 -10.58 -9.07
C GLU A 44 -23.46 -9.69 -8.86
N VAL A 45 -23.28 -8.40 -9.08
CA VAL A 45 -24.34 -7.40 -8.96
C VAL A 45 -24.39 -6.62 -10.25
N THR A 46 -25.54 -6.69 -10.92
CA THR A 46 -25.79 -5.95 -12.17
C THR A 46 -26.15 -4.50 -11.86
N ILE A 47 -25.59 -3.58 -12.61
CA ILE A 47 -25.95 -2.15 -12.59
C ILE A 47 -27.34 -2.02 -13.23
N PRO A 48 -28.34 -1.54 -12.49
CA PRO A 48 -29.69 -1.43 -13.02
C PRO A 48 -29.78 -0.38 -14.13
N HIS A 49 -30.75 -0.52 -15.00
CA HIS A 49 -31.12 0.52 -15.96
C HIS A 49 -31.66 1.74 -15.19
N SER A 50 -30.82 2.76 -15.11
CA SER A 50 -31.13 4.02 -14.43
C SER A 50 -30.37 5.12 -15.15
N PHE A 51 -31.01 6.26 -15.32
CA PHE A 51 -30.39 7.40 -15.98
C PHE A 51 -30.02 7.12 -17.46
N ASP A 52 -30.82 6.33 -18.15
CA ASP A 52 -30.58 5.98 -19.56
C ASP A 52 -30.66 7.21 -20.49
N ASP A 53 -31.23 8.31 -20.03
CA ASP A 53 -31.26 9.62 -20.66
C ASP A 53 -29.96 10.43 -20.51
N ILE A 54 -29.04 9.99 -19.65
CA ILE A 54 -27.75 10.64 -19.43
C ILE A 54 -26.65 9.83 -20.11
N ALA A 55 -26.20 10.26 -21.29
CA ALA A 55 -25.26 9.54 -22.13
C ALA A 55 -23.97 9.14 -21.41
N ASP A 56 -23.47 9.99 -20.49
CA ASP A 56 -22.21 9.79 -19.77
C ASP A 56 -22.26 8.63 -18.77
N VAL A 57 -23.44 8.11 -18.41
CA VAL A 57 -23.62 6.99 -17.48
C VAL A 57 -24.49 5.88 -18.05
N ALA A 58 -25.29 6.15 -19.08
CA ALA A 58 -26.19 5.18 -19.71
C ALA A 58 -25.48 3.90 -20.15
N PHE A 59 -24.24 4.01 -20.62
CA PHE A 59 -23.43 2.88 -21.08
C PHE A 59 -23.09 1.86 -19.97
N LEU A 60 -23.22 2.24 -18.69
CA LEU A 60 -22.99 1.33 -17.55
C LEU A 60 -24.18 0.40 -17.30
N SER A 61 -25.37 0.76 -17.81
CA SER A 61 -26.59 -0.01 -17.61
C SER A 61 -26.48 -1.42 -18.17
N GLY A 62 -26.81 -2.41 -17.36
CA GLY A 62 -26.76 -3.83 -17.72
C GLY A 62 -25.39 -4.50 -17.54
N HIS A 63 -24.31 -3.76 -17.36
CA HIS A 63 -23.02 -4.33 -16.96
C HIS A 63 -23.03 -4.74 -15.47
N SER A 64 -22.12 -5.62 -15.08
CA SER A 64 -21.94 -5.92 -13.66
C SER A 64 -20.88 -5.03 -13.02
N PHE A 65 -20.97 -4.82 -11.70
CA PHE A 65 -19.87 -4.16 -10.95
C PHE A 65 -18.57 -4.96 -11.04
N ASN A 66 -18.66 -6.29 -11.21
CA ASN A 66 -17.50 -7.16 -11.40
C ASN A 66 -16.77 -6.86 -12.72
N GLU A 67 -17.54 -6.64 -13.77
CA GLU A 67 -17.01 -6.24 -15.08
C GLU A 67 -16.43 -4.83 -15.03
N LEU A 68 -17.12 -3.90 -14.37
CA LEU A 68 -16.65 -2.52 -14.21
C LEU A 68 -15.28 -2.48 -13.50
N ILE A 69 -15.14 -3.08 -12.32
CA ILE A 69 -13.88 -3.04 -11.56
C ILE A 69 -12.72 -3.71 -12.31
N LYS A 70 -12.98 -4.80 -13.06
CA LYS A 70 -11.97 -5.44 -13.90
C LYS A 70 -11.53 -4.54 -15.05
N SER A 71 -12.48 -3.87 -15.69
CA SER A 71 -12.21 -2.94 -16.79
C SER A 71 -11.37 -1.76 -16.32
N GLU A 72 -11.67 -1.21 -15.16
CA GLU A 72 -10.90 -0.12 -14.55
C GLU A 72 -9.49 -0.55 -14.16
N GLN A 73 -9.32 -1.77 -13.61
CA GLN A 73 -8.00 -2.33 -13.34
C GLN A 73 -7.20 -2.46 -14.64
N MET A 74 -7.75 -3.12 -15.66
CA MET A 74 -7.08 -3.32 -16.95
C MET A 74 -6.71 -1.99 -17.63
N ALA A 75 -7.60 -1.01 -17.57
CA ALA A 75 -7.35 0.32 -18.13
C ALA A 75 -6.22 1.05 -17.41
N THR A 76 -6.16 0.92 -16.08
CA THR A 76 -5.09 1.52 -15.27
C THR A 76 -3.75 0.82 -15.50
N GLU A 77 -3.72 -0.52 -15.57
CA GLU A 77 -2.54 -1.30 -15.94
C GLU A 77 -1.99 -0.88 -17.32
N TYR A 78 -2.90 -0.73 -18.28
CA TYR A 78 -2.54 -0.24 -19.63
C TYR A 78 -1.94 1.17 -19.58
N ALA A 79 -2.55 2.10 -18.86
CA ALA A 79 -2.08 3.47 -18.75
C ALA A 79 -0.69 3.56 -18.10
N VAL A 80 -0.46 2.81 -17.00
CA VAL A 80 0.82 2.71 -16.32
C VAL A 80 1.90 2.10 -17.22
N THR A 81 1.56 1.04 -17.94
CA THR A 81 2.48 0.40 -18.90
C THR A 81 2.84 1.34 -20.04
N ARG A 82 1.84 2.04 -20.59
CA ARG A 82 2.04 3.01 -21.68
C ARG A 82 2.92 4.19 -21.26
N SER A 83 2.85 4.60 -20.00
CA SER A 83 3.73 5.65 -19.46
C SER A 83 5.15 5.15 -19.14
N GLY A 84 5.44 3.89 -19.43
CA GLY A 84 6.78 3.29 -19.25
C GLY A 84 7.10 2.86 -17.81
N HIS A 85 6.12 2.88 -16.90
CA HIS A 85 6.34 2.53 -15.50
C HIS A 85 6.28 1.02 -15.27
N MET A 86 7.16 0.56 -14.38
CA MET A 86 7.22 -0.86 -13.99
C MET A 86 5.97 -1.26 -13.22
N ASN A 87 5.34 -2.32 -13.70
CA ASN A 87 4.19 -2.88 -13.00
C ASN A 87 4.16 -4.41 -13.12
N LYS A 88 3.39 -5.04 -12.25
CA LYS A 88 3.09 -6.47 -12.27
C LYS A 88 1.69 -6.70 -11.73
N THR A 89 1.09 -7.83 -12.10
CA THR A 89 -0.24 -8.23 -11.64
C THR A 89 -0.17 -9.57 -10.92
N ILE A 90 -0.82 -9.64 -9.77
CA ILE A 90 -1.10 -10.87 -9.02
C ILE A 90 -2.60 -11.10 -9.11
N THR A 91 -3.01 -12.24 -9.64
CA THR A 91 -4.43 -12.60 -9.76
C THR A 91 -4.76 -13.72 -8.78
N LEU A 92 -5.67 -13.44 -7.85
CA LEU A 92 -6.25 -14.47 -6.99
C LEU A 92 -7.39 -15.14 -7.74
N PRO A 93 -7.43 -16.48 -7.83
CA PRO A 93 -8.53 -17.17 -8.53
C PRO A 93 -9.88 -16.92 -7.85
N VAL A 94 -9.90 -16.87 -6.54
CA VAL A 94 -11.05 -16.53 -5.67
C VAL A 94 -10.53 -15.94 -4.37
N VAL A 95 -11.39 -15.27 -3.61
CA VAL A 95 -11.08 -14.84 -2.24
C VAL A 95 -11.62 -15.86 -1.25
N ASN A 96 -10.71 -16.60 -0.61
CA ASN A 96 -11.00 -17.53 0.48
C ASN A 96 -9.80 -17.60 1.45
N PRO A 97 -9.93 -18.27 2.62
CA PRO A 97 -8.84 -18.34 3.59
C PRO A 97 -7.55 -18.94 3.03
N PHE A 98 -7.64 -19.87 2.09
CA PHE A 98 -6.46 -20.49 1.48
C PHE A 98 -5.71 -19.49 0.58
N THR A 99 -6.38 -18.88 -0.38
CA THR A 99 -5.76 -17.95 -1.34
C THR A 99 -5.25 -16.67 -0.66
N ILE A 100 -5.91 -16.21 0.41
CA ILE A 100 -5.40 -15.12 1.23
C ILE A 100 -4.16 -15.56 2.02
N GLY A 101 -4.17 -16.77 2.59
CA GLY A 101 -2.99 -17.34 3.25
C GLY A 101 -1.79 -17.46 2.31
N GLU A 102 -2.00 -17.93 1.08
CA GLU A 102 -0.95 -17.96 0.03
C GLU A 102 -0.40 -16.57 -0.28
N LEU A 103 -1.26 -15.56 -0.43
CA LEU A 103 -0.85 -14.20 -0.72
C LEU A 103 -0.02 -13.60 0.43
N LEU A 104 -0.46 -13.79 1.68
CA LEU A 104 0.27 -13.32 2.85
C LEU A 104 1.65 -13.99 2.96
N TYR A 105 1.69 -15.31 2.84
CA TYR A 105 2.94 -16.07 2.89
C TYR A 105 3.89 -15.70 1.74
N PHE A 106 3.34 -15.46 0.55
CA PHE A 106 4.13 -14.96 -0.59
C PHE A 106 4.84 -13.64 -0.24
N PHE A 107 4.15 -12.68 0.38
CA PHE A 107 4.76 -11.40 0.75
C PHE A 107 5.73 -11.52 1.93
N GLU A 108 5.50 -12.43 2.87
CA GLU A 108 6.44 -12.74 3.95
C GLU A 108 7.76 -13.28 3.39
N ILE A 109 7.68 -14.27 2.50
CA ILE A 109 8.85 -14.82 1.80
C ILE A 109 9.54 -13.75 0.95
N GLN A 110 8.77 -12.95 0.19
CA GLN A 110 9.34 -11.87 -0.59
C GLN A 110 10.11 -10.87 0.28
N THR A 111 9.60 -10.56 1.48
CA THR A 111 10.27 -9.66 2.43
C THR A 111 11.59 -10.25 2.91
N ALA A 112 11.62 -11.54 3.24
CA ALA A 112 12.85 -12.22 3.65
C ALA A 112 13.90 -12.20 2.53
N TYR A 113 13.52 -12.55 1.31
CA TYR A 113 14.43 -12.49 0.15
C TYR A 113 14.91 -11.06 -0.15
N ALA A 114 14.04 -10.06 -0.03
CA ALA A 114 14.44 -8.67 -0.21
C ALA A 114 15.46 -8.24 0.84
N GLY A 115 15.31 -8.70 2.09
CA GLY A 115 16.29 -8.49 3.14
C GLY A 115 17.67 -9.05 2.79
N GLU A 116 17.73 -10.29 2.30
CA GLU A 116 18.97 -10.91 1.85
C GLU A 116 19.60 -10.17 0.66
N LEU A 117 18.80 -9.83 -0.36
CA LEU A 117 19.29 -9.10 -1.53
C LEU A 117 19.85 -7.72 -1.19
N LEU A 118 19.31 -7.07 -0.19
CA LEU A 118 19.73 -5.74 0.26
C LEU A 118 20.73 -5.79 1.42
N ASN A 119 21.11 -6.99 1.88
CA ASN A 119 21.99 -7.23 3.02
C ASN A 119 21.52 -6.49 4.29
N ILE A 120 20.23 -6.61 4.58
CA ILE A 120 19.59 -6.07 5.79
C ILE A 120 18.88 -7.17 6.58
N ASN A 121 18.75 -7.00 7.90
CA ASN A 121 17.97 -7.90 8.73
C ASN A 121 16.46 -7.60 8.56
N ALA A 122 15.73 -8.48 7.86
CA ALA A 122 14.29 -8.37 7.66
C ALA A 122 13.46 -8.86 8.87
N PHE A 123 14.11 -9.47 9.89
CA PHE A 123 13.43 -10.12 11.02
C PHE A 123 13.49 -9.31 12.31
N ASP A 124 14.01 -8.08 12.25
CA ASP A 124 14.13 -7.19 13.40
C ASP A 124 13.61 -5.78 13.05
N GLN A 125 13.14 -5.05 14.06
CA GLN A 125 12.53 -3.73 13.91
C GLN A 125 13.08 -2.73 14.94
N PRO A 126 14.39 -2.47 14.98
CA PRO A 126 14.98 -1.59 16.01
C PRO A 126 14.40 -0.16 15.99
N GLY A 127 13.98 0.33 14.83
CA GLY A 127 13.35 1.65 14.70
C GLY A 127 12.00 1.78 15.44
N VAL A 128 11.29 0.68 15.64
CA VAL A 128 10.03 0.66 16.40
C VAL A 128 10.31 0.59 17.91
N GLU A 129 11.36 -0.11 18.32
CA GLU A 129 11.73 -0.28 19.73
C GLU A 129 12.08 1.04 20.40
N GLU A 130 12.72 1.96 19.70
CA GLU A 130 13.07 3.27 20.22
C GLU A 130 11.84 4.07 20.67
N GLY A 131 10.78 4.09 19.88
CA GLY A 131 9.52 4.73 20.25
C GLY A 131 8.86 4.08 21.47
N LYS A 132 8.89 2.75 21.58
CA LYS A 132 8.37 2.01 22.74
C LYS A 132 9.18 2.35 24.01
N ASN A 133 10.50 2.33 23.92
CA ASN A 133 11.39 2.65 25.04
C ASN A 133 11.18 4.08 25.54
N ALA A 134 11.04 5.03 24.62
CA ALA A 134 10.70 6.41 24.92
C ALA A 134 9.33 6.51 25.65
N THR A 135 8.32 5.79 25.18
CA THR A 135 7.01 5.75 25.80
C THR A 135 7.07 5.18 27.22
N TYR A 136 7.80 4.09 27.43
CA TYR A 136 7.99 3.51 28.77
C TYR A 136 8.68 4.48 29.73
N ALA A 137 9.71 5.19 29.25
CA ALA A 137 10.40 6.20 30.02
C ALA A 137 9.49 7.38 30.41
N LEU A 138 8.70 7.89 29.45
CA LEU A 138 7.77 9.00 29.67
C LEU A 138 6.68 8.65 30.68
N LEU A 139 6.24 7.39 30.71
CA LEU A 139 5.26 6.87 31.66
C LEU A 139 5.86 6.42 33.01
N GLY A 140 7.17 6.57 33.19
CA GLY A 140 7.85 6.25 34.46
C GLY A 140 7.99 4.76 34.74
N LYS A 141 8.07 3.92 33.70
CA LYS A 141 8.31 2.49 33.89
C LYS A 141 9.69 2.26 34.51
N HIS A 142 9.74 1.47 35.58
CA HIS A 142 10.98 1.12 36.26
C HIS A 142 12.05 0.56 35.30
N GLY A 143 13.28 1.00 35.46
CA GLY A 143 14.41 0.60 34.60
C GLY A 143 14.61 1.45 33.36
N TYR A 144 13.80 2.49 33.15
CA TYR A 144 13.89 3.41 32.00
C TYR A 144 14.32 4.84 32.39
N ASP A 145 14.92 5.02 33.60
CA ASP A 145 15.34 6.33 34.11
C ASP A 145 16.43 6.99 33.27
N GLU A 146 17.33 6.21 32.68
CA GLU A 146 18.37 6.71 31.79
C GLU A 146 17.77 7.26 30.52
N LYS A 147 16.85 6.50 29.92
CA LYS A 147 16.10 6.92 28.73
C LYS A 147 15.22 8.15 28.99
N ARG A 148 14.67 8.27 30.18
CA ARG A 148 13.96 9.48 30.64
C ARG A 148 14.83 10.70 30.63
N ARG A 149 16.04 10.60 31.22
CA ARG A 149 17.02 11.69 31.25
C ARG A 149 17.51 12.10 29.86
N GLU A 150 17.68 11.12 28.97
CA GLU A 150 17.99 11.37 27.55
C GLU A 150 16.91 12.22 26.89
N LEU A 151 15.64 11.82 27.06
CA LEU A 151 14.48 12.54 26.50
C LEU A 151 14.37 13.98 27.06
N ASP A 152 14.54 14.14 28.37
CA ASP A 152 14.47 15.45 29.00
C ASP A 152 15.64 16.38 28.58
N SER A 153 16.79 15.81 28.17
CA SER A 153 17.93 16.54 27.62
C SER A 153 17.85 16.76 26.09
N ALA A 154 16.86 16.17 25.41
CA ALA A 154 16.72 16.28 23.98
C ALA A 154 16.48 17.76 23.58
N LYS A 155 17.13 18.19 22.50
CA LYS A 155 16.92 19.55 21.97
C LYS A 155 15.47 19.73 21.56
N PRO A 156 14.83 20.84 22.00
CA PRO A 156 13.47 21.15 21.57
C PRO A 156 13.44 21.37 20.05
N LYS A 157 12.27 21.18 19.47
CA LYS A 157 12.05 21.55 18.06
C LYS A 157 12.38 23.02 17.88
N LYS A 158 13.00 23.38 16.75
CA LYS A 158 13.26 24.79 16.44
C LYS A 158 11.93 25.56 16.35
N ALA A 159 11.90 26.75 16.96
CA ALA A 159 10.69 27.57 17.00
C ALA A 159 10.14 27.90 15.60
N GLU A 160 11.02 27.99 14.61
CA GLU A 160 10.66 28.23 13.20
C GLU A 160 9.80 27.11 12.55
N TYR A 161 9.73 25.93 13.19
CA TYR A 161 8.93 24.78 12.74
C TYR A 161 7.74 24.48 13.66
N ILE A 162 7.42 25.39 14.57
CA ILE A 162 6.25 25.27 15.46
C ILE A 162 5.21 26.30 15.00
N PHE A 163 4.10 25.81 14.44
CA PHE A 163 2.98 26.61 13.96
C PHE A 163 1.78 26.47 14.88
#